data_31883703e14cea16ac5f00591cf11a26
#
_entry.id   31883703e14cea16ac5f00591cf11a26
#
_cell.length_a   1.000
_cell.length_b   1.000
_cell.length_c   1.000
_cell.angle_alpha   90.00
_cell.angle_beta   90.00
_cell.angle_gamma   90.00
#
_symmetry.space_group_name_H-M   'P 1'
#
loop_
_entity.id
_entity.type
_entity.pdbx_description
1 polymer ?
#
loop_
_entity_poly.entity_id
_entity_poly.type
_entity_poly.pdbx_seq_one_letter_code
_entity_poly.pdbx_strand_id
1 'polypeptide(L)'
;MKTTNKTTVMKDRKAMLSLLWIFVMFNFTYADILTLYFNNVLQKEAWKLFQSGYVGSVHITQGFVLLGAILLETSIAMVLLSRILKYRANRWANIIVGVIQIVANVQSLTGPLFLNLFYVFFTAIEIACLLFIVWYAWTWRQPEGAVLTSAQSSS
;
A
#
# COMPACT_ATOMS: atom_id res chain seq x y z
N MET A 1 35.94 2.31 -6.74
CA MET A 1 34.99 1.42 -7.40
C MET A 1 33.89 0.86 -6.51
N LYS A 2 34.00 0.80 -5.17
CA LYS A 2 32.94 0.31 -4.24
C LYS A 2 31.76 1.28 -3.98
N THR A 3 31.96 2.59 -4.10
CA THR A 3 30.96 3.62 -3.76
C THR A 3 29.85 3.73 -4.81
N THR A 4 30.16 3.59 -6.08
CA THR A 4 29.21 3.68 -7.19
C THR A 4 28.16 2.56 -7.13
N ASN A 5 28.59 1.35 -6.74
CA ASN A 5 27.70 0.18 -6.64
C ASN A 5 26.65 0.34 -5.50
N LYS A 6 27.03 0.94 -4.36
CA LYS A 6 26.13 1.13 -3.22
C LYS A 6 25.01 2.14 -3.51
N THR A 7 25.33 3.24 -4.19
CA THR A 7 24.32 4.27 -4.55
C THR A 7 23.32 3.73 -5.57
N THR A 8 23.77 2.93 -6.52
CA THR A 8 22.91 2.27 -7.52
C THR A 8 21.93 1.32 -6.84
N VAL A 9 22.40 0.40 -5.99
CA VAL A 9 21.56 -0.55 -5.27
C VAL A 9 20.49 0.15 -4.40
N MET A 10 20.83 1.26 -3.75
CA MET A 10 19.86 2.04 -2.97
C MET A 10 18.80 2.72 -3.85
N LYS A 11 19.20 3.25 -5.01
CA LYS A 11 18.25 3.83 -5.99
C LYS A 11 17.32 2.77 -6.55
N ASP A 12 17.84 1.59 -6.87
CA ASP A 12 17.05 0.47 -7.41
C ASP A 12 16.02 -0.01 -6.41
N ARG A 13 16.38 -0.12 -5.11
CA ARG A 13 15.40 -0.51 -4.08
C ARG A 13 14.28 0.51 -3.89
N LYS A 14 14.62 1.81 -3.90
CA LYS A 14 13.62 2.89 -3.84
C LYS A 14 12.69 2.87 -5.05
N ALA A 15 13.25 2.66 -6.24
CA ALA A 15 12.48 2.55 -7.47
C ALA A 15 11.53 1.35 -7.43
N MET A 16 12.02 0.20 -6.96
CA MET A 16 11.20 -1.01 -6.83
C MET A 16 10.03 -0.81 -5.87
N LEU A 17 10.26 -0.24 -4.68
CA LEU A 17 9.18 0.07 -3.74
C LEU A 17 8.14 1.02 -4.35
N SER A 18 8.59 2.06 -5.04
CA SER A 18 7.69 2.99 -5.75
C SER A 18 6.85 2.27 -6.82
N LEU A 19 7.44 1.38 -7.60
CA LEU A 19 6.72 0.58 -8.62
C LEU A 19 5.71 -0.38 -7.98
N LEU A 20 6.05 -1.02 -6.87
CA LEU A 20 5.14 -1.89 -6.14
C LEU A 20 3.92 -1.11 -5.61
N TRP A 21 4.11 0.11 -5.10
CA TRP A 21 2.99 0.96 -4.69
C TRP A 21 2.12 1.39 -5.87
N ILE A 22 2.71 1.68 -7.04
CA ILE A 22 1.93 1.93 -8.28
C ILE A 22 1.09 0.70 -8.62
N PHE A 23 1.68 -0.50 -8.57
CA PHE A 23 0.97 -1.73 -8.87
C PHE A 23 -0.21 -1.97 -7.91
N VAL A 24 -0.01 -1.81 -6.59
CA VAL A 24 -1.08 -1.90 -5.59
C VAL A 24 -2.19 -0.91 -5.88
N MET A 25 -1.85 0.36 -6.16
CA MET A 25 -2.83 1.40 -6.46
C MET A 25 -3.67 1.08 -7.71
N PHE A 26 -3.05 0.56 -8.77
CA PHE A 26 -3.79 0.12 -9.95
C PHE A 26 -4.74 -1.03 -9.65
N ASN A 27 -4.34 -2.00 -8.82
CA ASN A 27 -5.22 -3.10 -8.41
C ASN A 27 -6.44 -2.58 -7.66
N PHE A 28 -6.28 -1.69 -6.68
CA PHE A 28 -7.41 -1.03 -6.01
C PHE A 28 -8.36 -0.36 -7.00
N THR A 29 -7.81 0.47 -7.88
CA THR A 29 -8.61 1.21 -8.86
C THR A 29 -9.36 0.27 -9.81
N TYR A 30 -8.74 -0.81 -10.29
CA TYR A 30 -9.40 -1.79 -11.14
C TYR A 30 -10.48 -2.57 -10.40
N ALA A 31 -10.25 -2.97 -9.15
CA ALA A 31 -11.26 -3.64 -8.33
C ALA A 31 -12.50 -2.74 -8.15
N ASP A 32 -12.31 -1.45 -7.87
CA ASP A 32 -13.40 -0.48 -7.71
C ASP A 32 -14.15 -0.26 -9.03
N ILE A 33 -13.45 -0.07 -10.14
CA ILE A 33 -14.06 0.11 -11.47
C ILE A 33 -14.89 -1.12 -11.84
N LEU A 34 -14.35 -2.32 -11.67
CA LEU A 34 -15.09 -3.55 -11.97
C LEU A 34 -16.30 -3.74 -11.06
N THR A 35 -16.19 -3.37 -9.80
CA THR A 35 -17.31 -3.42 -8.86
C THR A 35 -18.44 -2.48 -9.28
N LEU A 36 -18.11 -1.25 -9.66
CA LEU A 36 -19.12 -0.22 -9.91
C LEU A 36 -19.70 -0.26 -11.33
N TYR A 37 -18.92 -0.68 -12.34
CA TYR A 37 -19.34 -0.52 -13.73
C TYR A 37 -19.62 -1.82 -14.48
N PHE A 38 -18.97 -2.93 -14.13
CA PHE A 38 -19.07 -4.15 -14.94
C PHE A 38 -19.88 -5.28 -14.30
N ASN A 39 -20.28 -5.17 -13.05
CA ASN A 39 -21.02 -6.20 -12.37
C ASN A 39 -22.36 -5.68 -11.85
N ASN A 40 -23.43 -5.95 -12.60
CA ASN A 40 -24.82 -5.54 -12.23
C ASN A 40 -25.25 -6.05 -10.84
N VAL A 41 -24.76 -7.19 -10.39
CA VAL A 41 -25.09 -7.75 -9.07
C VAL A 41 -24.36 -6.96 -7.99
N LEU A 42 -23.04 -6.77 -8.13
CA LEU A 42 -22.25 -6.01 -7.17
C LEU A 42 -22.60 -4.54 -7.13
N GLN A 43 -22.90 -3.95 -8.28
CA GLN A 43 -23.38 -2.59 -8.36
C GLN A 43 -24.67 -2.41 -7.53
N LYS A 44 -25.62 -3.35 -7.66
CA LYS A 44 -26.87 -3.32 -6.86
C LYS A 44 -26.59 -3.50 -5.37
N GLU A 45 -25.70 -4.39 -4.99
CA GLU A 45 -25.32 -4.59 -3.58
C GLU A 45 -24.57 -3.36 -3.03
N ALA A 46 -23.65 -2.78 -3.78
CA ALA A 46 -22.98 -1.53 -3.40
C ALA A 46 -24.00 -0.39 -3.21
N TRP A 47 -24.95 -0.23 -4.14
CA TRP A 47 -26.02 0.78 -4.00
C TRP A 47 -26.91 0.54 -2.79
N LYS A 48 -27.27 -0.71 -2.49
CA LYS A 48 -28.03 -1.05 -1.27
C LYS A 48 -27.25 -0.66 0.00
N LEU A 49 -25.94 -0.93 0.03
CA LEU A 49 -25.08 -0.54 1.15
C LEU A 49 -25.03 0.98 1.31
N PHE A 50 -24.86 1.71 0.22
CA PHE A 50 -24.90 3.19 0.27
C PHE A 50 -26.25 3.73 0.73
N GLN A 51 -27.36 3.15 0.26
CA GLN A 51 -28.71 3.57 0.66
C GLN A 51 -29.05 3.19 2.10
N SER A 52 -28.58 2.04 2.57
CA SER A 52 -28.82 1.60 3.96
C SER A 52 -28.03 2.43 4.97
N GLY A 53 -26.94 3.07 4.54
CA GLY A 53 -26.01 3.78 5.41
C GLY A 53 -25.14 2.86 6.28
N TYR A 54 -25.10 1.56 5.98
CA TYR A 54 -24.32 0.58 6.76
C TYR A 54 -23.51 -0.35 5.85
N VAL A 55 -22.30 -0.69 6.29
CA VAL A 55 -21.48 -1.79 5.76
C VAL A 55 -21.32 -2.81 6.88
N GLY A 56 -22.06 -3.92 6.79
CA GLY A 56 -22.17 -4.87 7.88
C GLY A 56 -22.76 -4.21 9.15
N SER A 57 -21.99 -4.17 10.23
CA SER A 57 -22.36 -3.50 11.48
C SER A 57 -21.87 -2.05 11.58
N VAL A 58 -21.13 -1.57 10.61
CA VAL A 58 -20.48 -0.25 10.64
C VAL A 58 -21.36 0.77 9.91
N HIS A 59 -21.71 1.88 10.59
CA HIS A 59 -22.42 2.99 9.99
C HIS A 59 -21.51 3.79 9.05
N ILE A 60 -21.96 4.02 7.81
CA ILE A 60 -21.24 4.83 6.82
C ILE A 60 -21.40 6.31 7.20
N THR A 61 -20.43 6.82 7.92
CA THR A 61 -20.34 8.24 8.26
C THR A 61 -19.39 8.96 7.30
N GLN A 62 -19.45 10.29 7.26
CA GLN A 62 -18.44 11.09 6.54
C GLN A 62 -17.02 10.76 7.00
N GLY A 63 -16.82 10.49 8.29
CA GLY A 63 -15.54 10.05 8.85
C GLY A 63 -15.07 8.70 8.31
N PHE A 64 -16.00 7.75 8.11
CA PHE A 64 -15.69 6.45 7.50
C PHE A 64 -15.23 6.60 6.05
N VAL A 65 -15.93 7.43 5.26
CA VAL A 65 -15.53 7.72 3.87
C VAL A 65 -14.19 8.44 3.81
N LEU A 66 -13.98 9.41 4.71
CA LEU A 66 -12.70 10.12 4.83
C LEU A 66 -11.55 9.17 5.18
N LEU A 67 -11.77 8.22 6.08
CA LEU A 67 -10.76 7.20 6.42
C LEU A 67 -10.37 6.38 5.18
N GLY A 68 -11.34 5.95 4.38
CA GLY A 68 -11.08 5.26 3.10
C GLY A 68 -10.26 6.12 2.13
N ALA A 69 -10.63 7.38 1.98
CA ALA A 69 -9.88 8.33 1.15
C ALA A 69 -8.44 8.53 1.64
N ILE A 70 -8.21 8.65 2.96
CA ILE A 70 -6.87 8.76 3.55
C ILE A 70 -6.04 7.50 3.27
N LEU A 71 -6.64 6.32 3.35
CA LEU A 71 -5.96 5.05 3.05
C LEU A 71 -5.50 4.99 1.60
N LEU A 72 -6.35 5.40 0.65
CA LEU A 72 -5.98 5.48 -0.77
C LEU A 72 -4.88 6.52 -1.00
N GLU A 73 -5.03 7.71 -0.43
CA GLU A 73 -4.05 8.80 -0.56
C GLU A 73 -2.68 8.43 0.01
N THR A 74 -2.64 7.66 1.12
CA THR A 74 -1.37 7.15 1.64
C THR A 74 -0.65 6.23 0.66
N SER A 75 -1.36 5.41 -0.11
CA SER A 75 -0.76 4.57 -1.15
C SER A 75 -0.16 5.42 -2.28
N ILE A 76 -0.88 6.45 -2.72
CA ILE A 76 -0.41 7.41 -3.73
C ILE A 76 0.83 8.16 -3.21
N ALA A 77 0.77 8.65 -1.97
CA ALA A 77 1.88 9.34 -1.34
C ALA A 77 3.13 8.45 -1.24
N MET A 78 2.96 7.13 -0.96
CA MET A 78 4.08 6.20 -0.86
C MET A 78 4.82 5.99 -2.18
N VAL A 79 4.19 6.21 -3.34
CA VAL A 79 4.87 6.22 -4.66
C VAL A 79 5.99 7.27 -4.67
N LEU A 80 5.68 8.49 -4.20
CA LEU A 80 6.65 9.60 -4.12
C LEU A 80 7.60 9.44 -2.92
N LEU A 81 7.05 9.15 -1.75
CA LEU A 81 7.81 9.05 -0.50
C LEU A 81 8.88 7.96 -0.57
N SER A 82 8.59 6.82 -1.24
CA SER A 82 9.59 5.76 -1.44
C SER A 82 10.80 6.23 -2.22
N ARG A 83 10.68 7.26 -3.05
CA ARG A 83 11.80 7.83 -3.82
C ARG A 83 12.59 8.88 -3.07
N ILE A 84 11.90 9.76 -2.32
CA ILE A 84 12.52 10.96 -1.72
C ILE A 84 13.02 10.72 -0.30
N LEU A 85 12.37 9.84 0.48
CA LEU A 85 12.72 9.63 1.88
C LEU A 85 14.14 9.09 2.06
N LYS A 86 14.78 9.48 3.18
CA LYS A 86 16.04 8.91 3.64
C LYS A 86 15.84 7.43 4.01
N TYR A 87 16.90 6.63 3.96
CA TYR A 87 16.86 5.18 4.17
C TYR A 87 16.01 4.72 5.37
N ARG A 88 16.28 5.24 6.58
CA ARG A 88 15.56 4.84 7.79
C ARG A 88 14.06 5.19 7.73
N ALA A 89 13.75 6.42 7.32
CA ALA A 89 12.38 6.89 7.18
C ALA A 89 11.62 6.10 6.11
N ASN A 90 12.25 5.84 4.96
CA ASN A 90 11.68 5.07 3.87
C ASN A 90 11.33 3.64 4.29
N ARG A 91 12.27 2.96 4.96
CA ARG A 91 12.06 1.61 5.48
C ARG A 91 10.85 1.54 6.41
N TRP A 92 10.80 2.40 7.42
CA TRP A 92 9.70 2.41 8.39
C TRP A 92 8.37 2.85 7.78
N ALA A 93 8.37 3.85 6.90
CA ALA A 93 7.16 4.28 6.21
C ALA A 93 6.53 3.13 5.39
N ASN A 94 7.33 2.40 4.59
CA ASN A 94 6.83 1.26 3.83
C ASN A 94 6.29 0.13 4.72
N ILE A 95 6.93 -0.14 5.86
CA ILE A 95 6.46 -1.17 6.80
C ILE A 95 5.15 -0.73 7.45
N ILE A 96 5.08 0.47 8.02
CA ILE A 96 3.91 0.96 8.74
C ILE A 96 2.71 1.07 7.80
N VAL A 97 2.87 1.75 6.67
CA VAL A 97 1.77 1.92 5.70
C VAL A 97 1.36 0.58 5.11
N GLY A 98 2.32 -0.30 4.77
CA GLY A 98 2.03 -1.64 4.28
C GLY A 98 1.21 -2.48 5.26
N VAL A 99 1.56 -2.46 6.56
CA VAL A 99 0.80 -3.18 7.61
C VAL A 99 -0.61 -2.59 7.76
N ILE A 100 -0.75 -1.25 7.80
CA ILE A 100 -2.06 -0.60 7.88
C ILE A 100 -2.94 -1.00 6.69
N GLN A 101 -2.40 -1.00 5.47
CA GLN A 101 -3.12 -1.41 4.27
C GLN A 101 -3.52 -2.89 4.28
N ILE A 102 -2.65 -3.79 4.79
CA ILE A 102 -2.98 -5.21 4.95
C ILE A 102 -4.17 -5.37 5.91
N VAL A 103 -4.14 -4.70 7.06
CA VAL A 103 -5.24 -4.76 8.04
C VAL A 103 -6.55 -4.25 7.42
N ALA A 104 -6.52 -3.13 6.71
CA ALA A 104 -7.68 -2.59 6.02
C ALA A 104 -8.24 -3.56 4.96
N ASN A 105 -7.36 -4.19 4.16
CA ASN A 105 -7.75 -5.20 3.18
C ASN A 105 -8.36 -6.44 3.83
N VAL A 106 -7.77 -6.97 4.90
CA VAL A 106 -8.32 -8.12 5.64
C VAL A 106 -9.69 -7.78 6.21
N GLN A 107 -9.89 -6.56 6.71
CA GLN A 107 -11.18 -6.14 7.22
C GLN A 107 -12.24 -6.02 6.11
N SER A 108 -11.86 -5.64 4.91
CA SER A 108 -12.79 -5.60 3.76
C SER A 108 -13.33 -6.99 3.37
N LEU A 109 -12.60 -8.06 3.69
CA LEU A 109 -13.02 -9.45 3.44
C LEU A 109 -14.21 -9.89 4.33
N THR A 110 -14.52 -9.16 5.39
CA THR A 110 -15.69 -9.46 6.24
C THR A 110 -17.01 -8.90 5.67
N GLY A 111 -16.94 -8.12 4.60
CA GLY A 111 -18.07 -7.50 3.95
C GLY A 111 -18.77 -8.41 2.91
N PRO A 112 -19.97 -8.04 2.43
CA PRO A 112 -20.75 -8.84 1.48
C PRO A 112 -20.09 -8.98 0.09
N LEU A 113 -19.14 -8.12 -0.24
CA LEU A 113 -18.39 -8.15 -1.50
C LEU A 113 -17.46 -9.36 -1.61
N PHE A 114 -17.07 -9.95 -0.47
CA PHE A 114 -16.20 -11.15 -0.42
C PHE A 114 -16.80 -12.37 -1.13
N LEU A 115 -18.10 -12.43 -1.32
CA LEU A 115 -18.77 -13.54 -2.04
C LEU A 115 -18.46 -13.54 -3.55
N ASN A 116 -17.78 -12.52 -4.07
CA ASN A 116 -17.48 -12.40 -5.50
C ASN A 116 -16.02 -12.81 -5.80
N LEU A 117 -15.89 -13.80 -6.68
CA LEU A 117 -14.60 -14.41 -7.02
C LEU A 117 -13.56 -13.39 -7.52
N PHE A 118 -13.98 -12.40 -8.33
CA PHE A 118 -13.05 -11.41 -8.82
C PHE A 118 -12.55 -10.46 -7.72
N TYR A 119 -13.41 -10.11 -6.75
CA TYR A 119 -13.01 -9.29 -5.60
C TYR A 119 -11.98 -10.01 -4.74
N VAL A 120 -12.21 -11.30 -4.46
CA VAL A 120 -11.24 -12.16 -3.76
C VAL A 120 -9.91 -12.24 -4.52
N PHE A 121 -9.96 -12.36 -5.84
CA PHE A 121 -8.78 -12.42 -6.69
C PHE A 121 -7.93 -11.15 -6.56
N PHE A 122 -8.53 -9.96 -6.72
CA PHE A 122 -7.80 -8.70 -6.58
C PHE A 122 -7.25 -8.50 -5.16
N THR A 123 -8.08 -8.75 -4.14
CA THR A 123 -7.67 -8.64 -2.73
C THR A 123 -6.50 -9.58 -2.40
N ALA A 124 -6.49 -10.80 -2.94
CA ALA A 124 -5.37 -11.73 -2.75
C ALA A 124 -4.07 -11.20 -3.37
N ILE A 125 -4.13 -10.62 -4.58
CA ILE A 125 -2.97 -9.99 -5.23
C ILE A 125 -2.48 -8.80 -4.42
N GLU A 126 -3.38 -7.96 -3.94
CA GLU A 126 -3.06 -6.78 -3.13
C GLU A 126 -2.35 -7.17 -1.83
N ILE A 127 -2.91 -8.12 -1.09
CA ILE A 127 -2.31 -8.63 0.15
C ILE A 127 -0.93 -9.23 -0.14
N ALA A 128 -0.79 -10.04 -1.20
CA ALA A 128 0.50 -10.62 -1.58
C ALA A 128 1.54 -9.54 -1.90
N CYS A 129 1.15 -8.51 -2.65
CA CYS A 129 2.03 -7.39 -2.99
C CYS A 129 2.41 -6.55 -1.76
N LEU A 130 1.46 -6.26 -0.87
CA LEU A 130 1.70 -5.53 0.38
C LEU A 130 2.62 -6.30 1.33
N LEU A 131 2.43 -7.62 1.46
CA LEU A 131 3.34 -8.49 2.21
C LEU A 131 4.74 -8.46 1.62
N PHE A 132 4.85 -8.47 0.29
CA PHE A 132 6.13 -8.35 -0.39
C PHE A 132 6.79 -6.98 -0.14
N ILE A 133 6.04 -5.87 -0.16
CA ILE A 133 6.54 -4.52 0.18
C ILE A 133 7.10 -4.51 1.61
N VAL A 134 6.33 -5.03 2.58
CA VAL A 134 6.74 -5.08 3.99
C VAL A 134 8.01 -5.94 4.15
N TRP A 135 8.02 -7.13 3.56
CA TRP A 135 9.19 -8.02 3.60
C TRP A 135 10.41 -7.38 2.93
N TYR A 136 10.23 -6.77 1.76
CA TYR A 136 11.30 -6.14 1.01
C TYR A 136 11.89 -4.93 1.75
N ALA A 137 11.03 -4.13 2.41
CA ALA A 137 11.46 -3.04 3.28
C ALA A 137 12.13 -3.55 4.57
N TRP A 138 11.62 -4.65 5.15
CA TRP A 138 12.20 -5.27 6.35
C TRP A 138 13.61 -5.81 6.12
N THR A 139 13.81 -6.52 5.02
CA THR A 139 15.11 -7.11 4.62
C THR A 139 16.11 -6.06 4.12
N TRP A 140 15.68 -4.81 3.98
CA TRP A 140 16.58 -3.75 3.53
C TRP A 140 17.59 -3.40 4.63
N ARG A 141 18.84 -3.88 4.47
CA ARG A 141 19.95 -3.57 5.36
C ARG A 141 20.71 -2.34 4.87
N GLN A 142 21.11 -1.48 5.80
CA GLN A 142 21.99 -0.35 5.48
C GLN A 142 23.39 -0.89 5.14
N PRO A 143 24.00 -0.50 4.02
CA PRO A 143 25.38 -0.87 3.76
C PRO A 143 26.31 -0.29 4.84
N GLU A 144 27.06 -1.14 5.52
CA GLU A 144 28.07 -0.74 6.50
C GLU A 144 29.08 0.18 5.83
N GLY A 145 29.12 1.45 6.16
CA GLY A 145 30.05 2.43 5.57
C GLY A 145 29.57 3.88 5.64
N ALA A 146 28.31 4.12 6.00
CA ALA A 146 27.83 5.49 6.18
C ALA A 146 28.20 6.08 7.55
N VAL A 147 28.60 5.23 8.52
CA VAL A 147 28.93 5.65 9.87
C VAL A 147 30.36 6.18 9.98
N LEU A 148 31.29 5.69 9.15
CA LEU A 148 32.68 6.07 9.22
C LEU A 148 33.01 7.44 8.60
N THR A 149 32.15 7.92 7.68
CA THR A 149 32.40 9.23 7.01
C THR A 149 31.96 10.41 7.88
N SER A 150 30.98 10.22 8.79
CA SER A 150 30.56 11.27 9.72
C SER A 150 31.52 11.45 10.91
N ALA A 151 32.26 10.40 11.26
CA ALA A 151 33.27 10.48 12.35
C ALA A 151 34.56 11.12 11.89
N GLN A 152 34.93 11.05 10.59
CA GLN A 152 36.14 11.67 10.05
C GLN A 152 35.99 13.14 9.65
N SER A 153 34.73 13.66 9.57
CA SER A 153 34.50 15.08 9.27
C SER A 153 34.37 15.95 10.53
N SER A 154 34.47 15.37 11.72
CA SER A 154 34.38 16.06 13.02
C SER A 154 35.69 16.05 13.80
N SER A 155 36.77 15.57 13.20
CA SER A 155 38.17 15.69 13.69
C SER A 155 38.95 16.62 12.79
#